data_3e54c4bece2b88dd591b385e4cccbb57
#
_entry.id   3e54c4bece2b88dd591b385e4cccbb57
#
_cell.length_a   1.000
_cell.length_b   1.000
_cell.length_c   1.000
_cell.angle_alpha   90.00
_cell.angle_beta   90.00
_cell.angle_gamma   90.00
#
_symmetry.space_group_name_H-M   'P 1'
#
loop_
_entity.id
_entity.type
_entity.pdbx_description
1 polymer ?
#
loop_
_entity_poly.entity_id
_entity_poly.type
_entity_poly.pdbx_seq_one_letter_code
_entity_poly.pdbx_strand_id
1 'polypeptide(L)'
;MLQSKLFQSQSSIMTTAIAIEDVRREVKILRALTGHNNLVKFYDAYEDHEKVYVVMELCEGGELLDRILARGGKYSEDDARAVLIQILNVVAFCHLQGVVHRDLKPENFLFTSKDENSPLKAIDFGLSDFVKPDERLNDIVGSAYYVAPEVLHRSYSTEADVWSIGVIAYILLCGSRPFWARSESGIFRAVLKANPSFDEVPWPTLSPEAKDFVKRLLNKDPRKRLTAAQALCHPWIRNSGSEVKVPLDISMLRLMKAYMRSSALRKAALRALSKTLTVDELFYLKEQFSLLEPNKNGSISMENIKAALMKHATDAMKESRVHDFLASLSALQYRRMDFEEFCAAAINIYQLEALDRWEQHARCAYELFEKDGNRAIMIEELASELGLSPSVPVHAVLHDWIRHTDGKLSFLGFVKLLHGVSSRALANNNNKPQ
;
A
#
# COMPACT_ATOMS: atom_id res chain seq x y z
N MET A 1 -27.05 13.59 16.83
CA MET A 1 -27.33 14.73 15.97
C MET A 1 -26.95 14.39 14.53
N LEU A 2 -27.65 14.95 13.55
CA LEU A 2 -27.42 14.70 12.14
C LEU A 2 -26.88 15.98 11.48
N GLN A 3 -25.84 15.86 10.70
CA GLN A 3 -25.32 16.94 9.85
C GLN A 3 -25.75 16.69 8.41
N SER A 4 -26.31 17.70 7.75
CA SER A 4 -26.60 17.64 6.32
C SER A 4 -25.58 18.47 5.55
N LYS A 5 -24.87 17.86 4.61
CA LYS A 5 -24.05 18.58 3.62
C LYS A 5 -24.95 19.01 2.48
N LEU A 6 -25.07 20.31 2.29
CA LEU A 6 -25.92 20.89 1.25
C LEU A 6 -25.07 21.21 0.02
N PHE A 7 -25.36 20.55 -1.10
CA PHE A 7 -24.79 20.91 -2.39
C PHE A 7 -25.78 21.81 -3.15
N GLN A 8 -25.42 23.08 -3.28
CA GLN A 8 -26.22 24.02 -4.06
C GLN A 8 -25.74 23.99 -5.52
N SER A 9 -26.62 23.65 -6.45
CA SER A 9 -26.33 23.79 -7.87
C SER A 9 -26.22 25.27 -8.22
N GLN A 10 -25.01 25.77 -8.45
CA GLN A 10 -24.85 27.10 -9.06
C GLN A 10 -25.19 27.00 -10.54
N SER A 11 -26.05 27.91 -10.99
CA SER A 11 -26.59 27.95 -12.34
C SER A 11 -25.54 28.29 -13.39
N SER A 12 -24.91 27.26 -13.96
CA SER A 12 -24.43 27.28 -15.34
C SER A 12 -24.60 25.90 -15.93
N ILE A 13 -25.22 25.83 -17.08
CA ILE A 13 -25.76 24.58 -17.69
C ILE A 13 -24.72 23.50 -17.97
N MET A 14 -23.44 23.79 -18.03
CA MET A 14 -22.38 22.81 -18.22
C MET A 14 -21.76 22.23 -16.93
N THR A 15 -21.91 22.92 -15.82
CA THR A 15 -21.42 22.47 -14.49
C THR A 15 -22.37 21.49 -13.81
N THR A 16 -23.61 21.45 -14.19
CA THR A 16 -24.64 20.64 -13.52
C THR A 16 -24.52 19.14 -13.77
N ALA A 17 -24.19 18.69 -14.97
CA ALA A 17 -24.10 17.25 -15.26
C ALA A 17 -22.89 16.59 -14.58
N ILE A 18 -21.72 17.22 -14.65
CA ILE A 18 -20.49 16.72 -14.00
C ILE A 18 -20.63 16.77 -12.49
N ALA A 19 -21.14 17.86 -11.93
CA ALA A 19 -21.34 18.01 -10.49
C ALA A 19 -22.34 16.98 -9.93
N ILE A 20 -23.40 16.64 -10.68
CA ILE A 20 -24.38 15.62 -10.28
C ILE A 20 -23.72 14.23 -10.29
N GLU A 21 -22.93 13.91 -11.29
CA GLU A 21 -22.22 12.64 -11.39
C GLU A 21 -21.21 12.49 -10.21
N ASP A 22 -20.48 13.55 -9.88
CA ASP A 22 -19.54 13.56 -8.77
C ASP A 22 -20.24 13.33 -7.42
N VAL A 23 -21.37 14.00 -7.18
CA VAL A 23 -22.15 13.79 -5.95
C VAL A 23 -22.75 12.39 -5.90
N ARG A 24 -23.25 11.85 -7.01
CA ARG A 24 -23.75 10.48 -7.09
C ARG A 24 -22.63 9.46 -6.81
N ARG A 25 -21.41 9.73 -7.30
CA ARG A 25 -20.23 8.92 -7.00
C ARG A 25 -19.87 8.99 -5.50
N GLU A 26 -19.85 10.19 -4.89
CA GLU A 26 -19.64 10.36 -3.44
C GLU A 26 -20.66 9.56 -2.63
N VAL A 27 -21.94 9.64 -2.96
CA VAL A 27 -23.00 8.86 -2.28
C VAL A 27 -22.79 7.34 -2.44
N LYS A 28 -22.44 6.87 -3.64
CA LYS A 28 -22.11 5.45 -3.87
C LYS A 28 -20.93 4.99 -3.01
N ILE A 29 -19.89 5.81 -2.90
CA ILE A 29 -18.70 5.52 -2.08
C ILE A 29 -19.07 5.49 -0.61
N LEU A 30 -19.78 6.50 -0.10
CA LEU A 30 -20.23 6.56 1.30
C LEU A 30 -21.08 5.34 1.68
N ARG A 31 -21.99 4.90 0.81
CA ARG A 31 -22.76 3.67 1.01
C ARG A 31 -21.86 2.43 1.03
N ALA A 32 -20.90 2.36 0.11
CA ALA A 32 -19.97 1.22 0.01
C ALA A 32 -19.03 1.11 1.22
N LEU A 33 -18.73 2.22 1.89
CA LEU A 33 -17.79 2.29 3.01
C LEU A 33 -18.46 2.25 4.38
N THR A 34 -19.77 2.09 4.47
CA THR A 34 -20.51 2.09 5.74
C THR A 34 -19.98 1.02 6.71
N GLY A 35 -19.83 1.39 7.98
CA GLY A 35 -19.54 0.45 9.08
C GLY A 35 -18.15 0.57 9.73
N HIS A 36 -17.25 1.44 9.26
CA HIS A 36 -15.96 1.66 9.90
C HIS A 36 -16.03 2.76 10.98
N ASN A 37 -15.43 2.50 12.17
CA ASN A 37 -15.49 3.42 13.30
C ASN A 37 -14.87 4.80 13.05
N ASN A 38 -13.81 4.88 12.23
CA ASN A 38 -13.13 6.12 11.91
C ASN A 38 -13.60 6.74 10.56
N LEU A 39 -14.76 6.33 10.07
CA LEU A 39 -15.41 6.92 8.92
C LEU A 39 -16.72 7.59 9.36
N VAL A 40 -17.04 8.76 8.79
CA VAL A 40 -18.32 9.41 9.04
C VAL A 40 -19.47 8.49 8.66
N LYS A 41 -20.41 8.29 9.58
CA LYS A 41 -21.56 7.42 9.33
C LYS A 41 -22.50 8.11 8.34
N PHE A 42 -22.69 7.49 7.20
CA PHE A 42 -23.68 7.89 6.21
C PHE A 42 -25.04 7.29 6.61
N TYR A 43 -26.09 8.08 6.55
CA TYR A 43 -27.47 7.64 6.85
C TYR A 43 -28.29 7.55 5.58
N ASP A 44 -28.39 8.66 4.81
CA ASP A 44 -29.19 8.67 3.59
C ASP A 44 -28.80 9.85 2.67
N ALA A 45 -29.34 9.85 1.45
CA ALA A 45 -29.23 10.96 0.51
C ALA A 45 -30.55 11.18 -0.21
N TYR A 46 -30.95 12.44 -0.35
CA TYR A 46 -32.17 12.88 -1.01
C TYR A 46 -31.84 13.89 -2.09
N GLU A 47 -32.64 13.95 -3.13
CA GLU A 47 -32.51 14.88 -4.24
C GLU A 47 -33.84 15.58 -4.48
N ASP A 48 -33.80 16.88 -4.67
CA ASP A 48 -34.92 17.69 -5.20
C ASP A 48 -34.50 18.33 -6.53
N HIS A 49 -35.31 19.23 -7.06
CA HIS A 49 -35.06 19.86 -8.37
C HIS A 49 -33.79 20.75 -8.39
N GLU A 50 -33.28 21.18 -7.25
CA GLU A 50 -32.21 22.17 -7.16
C GLU A 50 -31.01 21.66 -6.34
N LYS A 51 -31.20 20.66 -5.46
CA LYS A 51 -30.24 20.31 -4.44
C LYS A 51 -30.18 18.82 -4.19
N VAL A 52 -28.97 18.35 -3.78
CA VAL A 52 -28.76 17.03 -3.19
C VAL A 52 -28.45 17.22 -1.71
N TYR A 53 -29.13 16.43 -0.88
CA TYR A 53 -28.97 16.39 0.58
C TYR A 53 -28.31 15.11 0.98
N VAL A 54 -27.13 15.17 1.59
CA VAL A 54 -26.43 14.01 2.15
C VAL A 54 -26.52 14.08 3.67
N VAL A 55 -27.11 13.05 4.28
CA VAL A 55 -27.34 12.99 5.74
C VAL A 55 -26.30 12.11 6.38
N MET A 56 -25.51 12.69 7.30
CA MET A 56 -24.39 12.02 7.96
C MET A 56 -24.41 12.29 9.47
N GLU A 57 -23.58 11.53 10.22
CA GLU A 57 -23.37 11.80 11.65
C GLU A 57 -22.75 13.18 11.84
N LEU A 58 -23.17 13.87 12.91
CA LEU A 58 -22.59 15.16 13.29
C LEU A 58 -21.32 14.95 14.10
N CYS A 59 -20.23 15.60 13.70
CA CYS A 59 -18.96 15.65 14.40
C CYS A 59 -18.74 17.05 14.98
N GLU A 60 -18.78 17.19 16.32
CA GLU A 60 -18.75 18.49 17.01
C GLU A 60 -17.36 18.84 17.58
N GLY A 61 -16.38 17.95 17.40
CA GLY A 61 -15.04 18.10 17.99
C GLY A 61 -14.06 18.98 17.21
N GLY A 62 -14.49 19.51 16.05
CA GLY A 62 -13.64 20.31 15.15
C GLY A 62 -12.68 19.50 14.31
N GLU A 63 -11.90 20.19 13.49
CA GLU A 63 -10.93 19.60 12.56
C GLU A 63 -9.64 19.16 13.27
N LEU A 64 -8.97 18.16 12.70
CA LEU A 64 -7.63 17.77 13.15
C LEU A 64 -6.64 18.94 13.03
N LEU A 65 -6.77 19.76 11.96
CA LEU A 65 -5.94 20.95 11.78
C LEU A 65 -6.06 21.93 12.95
N ASP A 66 -7.29 22.20 13.41
CA ASP A 66 -7.55 23.12 14.53
C ASP A 66 -6.86 22.62 15.81
N ARG A 67 -6.94 21.31 16.09
CA ARG A 67 -6.26 20.74 17.25
C ARG A 67 -4.74 20.76 17.12
N ILE A 68 -4.18 20.57 15.92
CA ILE A 68 -2.74 20.74 15.68
C ILE A 68 -2.31 22.16 16.04
N LEU A 69 -3.04 23.16 15.55
CA LEU A 69 -2.75 24.57 15.79
C LEU A 69 -2.90 24.95 17.28
N ALA A 70 -3.95 24.46 17.94
CA ALA A 70 -4.19 24.70 19.36
C ALA A 70 -3.10 24.11 20.28
N ARG A 71 -2.40 23.07 19.84
CA ARG A 71 -1.27 22.44 20.54
C ARG A 71 0.10 23.04 20.17
N GLY A 72 0.13 24.22 19.59
CA GLY A 72 1.38 24.91 19.19
C GLY A 72 1.96 24.39 17.88
N GLY A 73 1.14 23.78 17.04
CA GLY A 73 1.48 23.37 15.68
C GLY A 73 2.05 21.96 15.53
N LYS A 74 2.29 21.22 16.63
CA LYS A 74 2.83 19.85 16.59
C LYS A 74 2.33 18.98 17.74
N TYR A 75 2.45 17.68 17.57
CA TYR A 75 2.10 16.65 18.55
C TYR A 75 3.34 16.00 19.17
N SER A 76 3.20 15.39 20.34
CA SER A 76 4.15 14.39 20.82
C SER A 76 4.16 13.16 19.91
N GLU A 77 5.21 12.33 19.95
CA GLU A 77 5.22 11.10 19.17
C GLU A 77 4.03 10.20 19.50
N ASP A 78 3.65 10.10 20.78
CA ASP A 78 2.54 9.25 21.23
C ASP A 78 1.19 9.77 20.73
N ASP A 79 0.94 11.06 20.83
CA ASP A 79 -0.29 11.68 20.31
C ASP A 79 -0.37 11.57 18.79
N ALA A 80 0.73 11.85 18.08
CA ALA A 80 0.81 11.71 16.63
C ALA A 80 0.52 10.26 16.19
N ARG A 81 1.09 9.29 16.90
CA ARG A 81 0.86 7.86 16.66
C ARG A 81 -0.60 7.48 16.87
N ALA A 82 -1.24 7.93 17.94
CA ALA A 82 -2.64 7.65 18.22
C ALA A 82 -3.59 8.18 17.13
N VAL A 83 -3.29 9.36 16.58
CA VAL A 83 -4.02 9.94 15.44
C VAL A 83 -3.75 9.14 14.16
N LEU A 84 -2.48 8.83 13.87
CA LEU A 84 -2.09 8.13 12.64
C LEU A 84 -2.62 6.69 12.58
N ILE A 85 -2.72 6.00 13.72
CA ILE A 85 -3.36 4.67 13.78
C ILE A 85 -4.81 4.76 13.28
N GLN A 86 -5.58 5.77 13.68
CA GLN A 86 -6.96 5.94 13.25
C GLN A 86 -7.06 6.28 11.76
N ILE A 87 -6.20 7.17 11.25
CA ILE A 87 -6.11 7.53 9.83
C ILE A 87 -5.73 6.30 8.98
N LEU A 88 -4.69 5.56 9.39
CA LEU A 88 -4.24 4.37 8.69
C LEU A 88 -5.30 3.27 8.65
N ASN A 89 -6.03 3.06 9.75
CA ASN A 89 -7.10 2.07 9.81
C ASN A 89 -8.22 2.38 8.81
N VAL A 90 -8.72 3.61 8.78
CA VAL A 90 -9.79 3.98 7.85
C VAL A 90 -9.32 3.95 6.40
N VAL A 91 -8.10 4.40 6.12
CA VAL A 91 -7.56 4.38 4.74
C VAL A 91 -7.28 2.96 4.27
N ALA A 92 -6.72 2.09 5.12
CA ALA A 92 -6.54 0.68 4.79
C ALA A 92 -7.89 -0.02 4.52
N PHE A 93 -8.93 0.31 5.29
CA PHE A 93 -10.30 -0.15 5.04
C PHE A 93 -10.81 0.35 3.67
N CYS A 94 -10.67 1.63 3.34
CA CYS A 94 -11.06 2.18 2.03
C CYS A 94 -10.33 1.44 0.90
N HIS A 95 -9.02 1.24 1.03
CA HIS A 95 -8.21 0.54 0.03
C HIS A 95 -8.64 -0.92 -0.15
N LEU A 96 -8.99 -1.62 0.94
CA LEU A 96 -9.55 -2.97 0.87
C LEU A 96 -10.85 -2.99 0.06
N GLN A 97 -11.73 -1.99 0.25
CA GLN A 97 -12.98 -1.86 -0.52
C GLN A 97 -12.75 -1.36 -1.96
N GLY A 98 -11.50 -1.09 -2.34
CA GLY A 98 -11.12 -0.58 -3.66
C GLY A 98 -11.49 0.87 -3.88
N VAL A 99 -11.43 1.70 -2.83
CA VAL A 99 -11.64 3.14 -2.87
C VAL A 99 -10.34 3.87 -2.60
N VAL A 100 -10.02 4.87 -3.42
CA VAL A 100 -8.93 5.84 -3.23
C VAL A 100 -9.55 7.18 -2.83
N HIS A 101 -9.07 7.79 -1.75
CA HIS A 101 -9.65 9.03 -1.22
C HIS A 101 -9.27 10.25 -2.07
N ARG A 102 -8.01 10.38 -2.47
CA ARG A 102 -7.41 11.40 -3.34
C ARG A 102 -7.28 12.81 -2.75
N ASP A 103 -7.87 13.12 -1.60
CA ASP A 103 -7.73 14.42 -0.91
C ASP A 103 -7.58 14.27 0.60
N LEU A 104 -6.69 13.38 1.04
CA LEU A 104 -6.38 13.26 2.47
C LEU A 104 -5.55 14.46 2.94
N LYS A 105 -6.11 15.18 3.91
CA LYS A 105 -5.52 16.34 4.58
C LYS A 105 -6.12 16.49 5.98
N PRO A 106 -5.48 17.21 6.92
CA PRO A 106 -5.99 17.35 8.29
C PRO A 106 -7.40 17.93 8.38
N GLU A 107 -7.80 18.77 7.42
CA GLU A 107 -9.13 19.38 7.33
C GLU A 107 -10.23 18.35 7.05
N ASN A 108 -9.90 17.22 6.44
CA ASN A 108 -10.84 16.15 6.11
C ASN A 108 -10.96 15.09 7.21
N PHE A 109 -10.47 15.41 8.41
CA PHE A 109 -10.61 14.58 9.61
C PHE A 109 -11.25 15.40 10.74
N LEU A 110 -12.44 14.98 11.18
CA LEU A 110 -13.16 15.62 12.27
C LEU A 110 -13.16 14.74 13.53
N PHE A 111 -13.07 15.35 14.69
CA PHE A 111 -13.31 14.66 15.95
C PHE A 111 -14.81 14.59 16.26
N THR A 112 -15.28 13.48 16.81
CA THR A 112 -16.71 13.30 17.11
C THR A 112 -17.19 14.23 18.21
N SER A 113 -16.35 14.53 19.19
CA SER A 113 -16.63 15.44 20.31
C SER A 113 -15.42 16.31 20.65
N LYS A 114 -15.62 17.27 21.56
CA LYS A 114 -14.55 18.14 22.05
C LYS A 114 -13.59 17.44 23.04
N ASP A 115 -13.89 16.24 23.47
CA ASP A 115 -13.06 15.46 24.39
C ASP A 115 -11.67 15.20 23.77
N GLU A 116 -10.66 15.18 24.63
CA GLU A 116 -9.27 15.02 24.18
C GLU A 116 -9.03 13.67 23.49
N ASN A 117 -9.67 12.62 24.00
CA ASN A 117 -9.60 11.25 23.47
C ASN A 117 -10.72 10.93 22.48
N SER A 118 -11.37 11.95 21.91
CA SER A 118 -12.45 11.76 20.94
C SER A 118 -11.99 10.99 19.71
N PRO A 119 -12.78 10.03 19.20
CA PRO A 119 -12.49 9.35 17.95
C PRO A 119 -12.44 10.31 16.78
N LEU A 120 -11.55 10.00 15.83
CA LEU A 120 -11.38 10.73 14.56
C LEU A 120 -12.24 10.10 13.47
N LYS A 121 -12.86 10.92 12.63
CA LYS A 121 -13.68 10.52 11.49
C LYS A 121 -13.14 11.10 10.20
N ALA A 122 -12.88 10.25 9.22
CA ALA A 122 -12.63 10.70 7.84
C ALA A 122 -13.94 11.18 7.22
N ILE A 123 -13.88 12.31 6.53
CA ILE A 123 -15.00 12.98 5.86
C ILE A 123 -14.59 13.34 4.43
N ASP A 124 -15.53 13.88 3.67
CA ASP A 124 -15.32 14.46 2.34
C ASP A 124 -14.74 13.50 1.30
N PHE A 125 -15.62 12.66 0.78
CA PHE A 125 -15.32 11.71 -0.31
C PHE A 125 -15.62 12.28 -1.71
N GLY A 126 -15.79 13.59 -1.85
CA GLY A 126 -16.14 14.26 -3.10
C GLY A 126 -15.12 14.09 -4.23
N LEU A 127 -13.83 13.91 -3.90
CA LEU A 127 -12.78 13.59 -4.87
C LEU A 127 -12.44 12.11 -4.96
N SER A 128 -13.05 11.25 -4.13
CA SER A 128 -12.74 9.82 -4.08
C SER A 128 -13.21 9.09 -5.31
N ASP A 129 -12.58 7.97 -5.59
CA ASP A 129 -12.96 7.13 -6.72
C ASP A 129 -12.77 5.65 -6.43
N PHE A 130 -13.52 4.84 -7.16
CA PHE A 130 -13.31 3.41 -7.18
C PHE A 130 -12.14 3.05 -8.08
N VAL A 131 -11.31 2.12 -7.64
CA VAL A 131 -10.18 1.60 -8.41
C VAL A 131 -10.21 0.07 -8.42
N LYS A 132 -10.10 -0.52 -9.61
CA LYS A 132 -9.94 -1.97 -9.77
C LYS A 132 -8.49 -2.39 -9.41
N PRO A 133 -8.26 -3.68 -9.12
CA PRO A 133 -6.94 -4.15 -8.67
C PRO A 133 -5.75 -3.76 -9.54
N ASP A 134 -5.89 -3.76 -10.87
CA ASP A 134 -4.81 -3.48 -11.83
C ASP A 134 -5.02 -2.13 -12.56
N GLU A 135 -5.99 -1.31 -12.10
CA GLU A 135 -6.34 -0.02 -12.68
C GLU A 135 -5.46 1.09 -12.12
N ARG A 136 -5.18 2.08 -12.98
CA ARG A 136 -4.50 3.31 -12.59
C ARG A 136 -5.35 4.51 -12.98
N LEU A 137 -5.47 5.43 -12.04
CA LEU A 137 -6.16 6.70 -12.22
C LEU A 137 -5.21 7.71 -12.90
N ASN A 138 -5.77 8.68 -13.62
CA ASN A 138 -5.02 9.65 -14.41
C ASN A 138 -5.40 11.12 -14.18
N ASP A 139 -6.42 11.41 -13.37
CA ASP A 139 -6.81 12.78 -13.04
C ASP A 139 -5.81 13.41 -12.08
N ILE A 140 -5.48 14.70 -12.29
CA ILE A 140 -4.75 15.49 -11.29
C ILE A 140 -5.80 16.14 -10.38
N VAL A 141 -5.96 15.57 -9.19
CA VAL A 141 -6.90 16.05 -8.17
C VAL A 141 -6.24 16.05 -6.80
N GLY A 142 -6.86 16.74 -5.84
CA GLY A 142 -6.40 16.83 -4.46
C GLY A 142 -5.69 18.15 -4.14
N SER A 143 -5.36 18.33 -2.88
CA SER A 143 -4.76 19.55 -2.35
C SER A 143 -3.25 19.58 -2.58
N ALA A 144 -2.72 20.66 -3.17
CA ALA A 144 -1.35 20.78 -3.68
C ALA A 144 -0.25 20.34 -2.70
N TYR A 145 -0.43 20.62 -1.40
CA TYR A 145 0.57 20.27 -0.38
C TYR A 145 0.62 18.78 -0.04
N TYR A 146 -0.44 18.02 -0.35
CA TYR A 146 -0.63 16.62 0.04
C TYR A 146 -0.59 15.67 -1.16
N VAL A 147 -0.59 16.20 -2.39
CA VAL A 147 -0.60 15.41 -3.62
C VAL A 147 0.69 14.62 -3.80
N ALA A 148 0.58 13.37 -4.26
CA ALA A 148 1.71 12.50 -4.50
C ALA A 148 2.38 12.78 -5.86
N PRO A 149 3.70 12.48 -6.01
CA PRO A 149 4.42 12.66 -7.30
C PRO A 149 3.76 11.92 -8.47
N GLU A 150 3.26 10.71 -8.24
CA GLU A 150 2.61 9.88 -9.26
C GLU A 150 1.25 10.43 -9.72
N VAL A 151 0.55 11.22 -8.87
CA VAL A 151 -0.66 11.95 -9.27
C VAL A 151 -0.31 13.00 -10.31
N LEU A 152 0.78 13.74 -10.10
CA LEU A 152 1.29 14.73 -11.06
C LEU A 152 1.77 14.06 -12.37
N HIS A 153 2.17 12.78 -12.32
CA HIS A 153 2.50 11.96 -13.49
C HIS A 153 1.28 11.27 -14.13
N ARG A 154 0.07 11.50 -13.63
CA ARG A 154 -1.19 10.94 -14.14
C ARG A 154 -1.20 9.40 -14.22
N SER A 155 -0.59 8.72 -13.25
CA SER A 155 -0.60 7.26 -13.19
C SER A 155 -0.46 6.80 -11.75
N TYR A 156 -1.58 6.65 -11.03
CA TYR A 156 -1.60 6.35 -9.59
C TYR A 156 -2.76 5.44 -9.20
N SER A 157 -2.72 4.94 -7.98
CA SER A 157 -3.76 4.14 -7.33
C SER A 157 -3.75 4.44 -5.82
N THR A 158 -4.04 3.46 -4.98
CA THR A 158 -4.13 3.57 -3.51
C THR A 158 -2.86 4.11 -2.84
N GLU A 159 -1.70 3.94 -3.45
CA GLU A 159 -0.42 4.42 -2.94
C GLU A 159 -0.34 5.95 -2.80
N ALA A 160 -1.15 6.70 -3.57
CA ALA A 160 -1.20 8.16 -3.48
C ALA A 160 -1.74 8.64 -2.12
N ASP A 161 -2.74 7.95 -1.57
CA ASP A 161 -3.29 8.28 -0.25
C ASP A 161 -2.22 8.10 0.86
N VAL A 162 -1.37 7.08 0.72
CA VAL A 162 -0.31 6.80 1.70
C VAL A 162 0.76 7.91 1.71
N TRP A 163 1.07 8.51 0.55
CA TRP A 163 1.88 9.72 0.49
C TRP A 163 1.26 10.86 1.28
N SER A 164 -0.04 11.12 1.08
CA SER A 164 -0.76 12.17 1.81
C SER A 164 -0.74 11.93 3.32
N ILE A 165 -0.87 10.68 3.77
CA ILE A 165 -0.67 10.31 5.19
C ILE A 165 0.76 10.61 5.64
N GLY A 166 1.76 10.36 4.81
CA GLY A 166 3.15 10.71 5.09
C GLY A 166 3.36 12.22 5.29
N VAL A 167 2.67 13.05 4.49
CA VAL A 167 2.68 14.51 4.66
C VAL A 167 2.00 14.90 5.99
N ILE A 168 0.85 14.31 6.30
CA ILE A 168 0.15 14.53 7.58
C ILE A 168 1.06 14.13 8.75
N ALA A 169 1.69 12.96 8.70
CA ALA A 169 2.61 12.47 9.73
C ALA A 169 3.79 13.43 9.94
N TYR A 170 4.37 13.92 8.85
CA TYR A 170 5.44 14.91 8.91
C TYR A 170 4.98 16.18 9.63
N ILE A 171 3.81 16.72 9.29
CA ILE A 171 3.24 17.93 9.92
C ILE A 171 2.95 17.69 11.40
N LEU A 172 2.33 16.57 11.76
CA LEU A 172 2.03 16.22 13.16
C LEU A 172 3.30 16.22 14.03
N LEU A 173 4.40 15.67 13.52
CA LEU A 173 5.64 15.50 14.28
C LEU A 173 6.51 16.76 14.32
N CYS A 174 6.54 17.58 13.26
CA CYS A 174 7.45 18.72 13.22
C CYS A 174 6.77 20.09 13.14
N GLY A 175 5.46 20.15 12.86
CA GLY A 175 4.71 21.39 12.78
C GLY A 175 4.88 22.17 11.46
N SER A 176 5.64 21.65 10.50
CA SER A 176 5.85 22.28 9.19
C SER A 176 5.56 21.32 8.05
N ARG A 177 5.31 21.85 6.86
CA ARG A 177 5.07 21.06 5.66
C ARG A 177 6.39 20.52 5.10
N PRO A 178 6.46 19.23 4.66
CA PRO A 178 7.68 18.67 4.07
C PRO A 178 8.03 19.29 2.71
N PHE A 179 7.02 19.78 1.99
CA PHE A 179 7.15 20.38 0.66
C PHE A 179 6.43 21.72 0.66
N TRP A 180 7.19 22.80 0.46
CA TRP A 180 6.65 24.15 0.48
C TRP A 180 7.32 25.04 -0.57
N ALA A 181 6.52 25.93 -1.16
CA ALA A 181 6.98 27.02 -2.00
C ALA A 181 5.92 28.14 -2.02
N ARG A 182 6.31 29.34 -2.50
CA ARG A 182 5.42 30.51 -2.61
C ARG A 182 4.34 30.34 -3.68
N SER A 183 4.53 29.48 -4.65
CA SER A 183 3.59 29.23 -5.74
C SER A 183 3.24 27.74 -5.82
N GLU A 184 2.05 27.43 -6.31
CA GLU A 184 1.60 26.05 -6.50
C GLU A 184 2.55 25.26 -7.42
N SER A 185 2.99 25.86 -8.52
CA SER A 185 4.00 25.24 -9.40
C SER A 185 5.33 24.96 -8.70
N GLY A 186 5.69 25.79 -7.71
CA GLY A 186 6.85 25.58 -6.85
C GLY A 186 6.65 24.41 -5.89
N ILE A 187 5.45 24.26 -5.32
CA ILE A 187 5.09 23.13 -4.46
C ILE A 187 5.17 21.84 -5.28
N PHE A 188 4.58 21.79 -6.46
CA PHE A 188 4.66 20.59 -7.34
C PHE A 188 6.10 20.22 -7.68
N ARG A 189 6.98 21.20 -7.93
CA ARG A 189 8.41 20.94 -8.14
C ARG A 189 9.09 20.36 -6.90
N ALA A 190 8.75 20.83 -5.70
CA ALA A 190 9.27 20.27 -4.45
C ALA A 190 8.77 18.84 -4.23
N VAL A 191 7.49 18.57 -4.47
CA VAL A 191 6.90 17.22 -4.42
C VAL A 191 7.58 16.28 -5.41
N LEU A 192 7.79 16.71 -6.66
CA LEU A 192 8.48 15.89 -7.68
C LEU A 192 9.95 15.60 -7.36
N LYS A 193 10.63 16.47 -6.60
CA LYS A 193 11.97 16.17 -6.05
C LYS A 193 11.89 15.12 -4.96
N ALA A 194 10.83 15.16 -4.13
CA ALA A 194 10.57 14.25 -3.01
C ALA A 194 11.77 14.16 -2.04
N ASN A 195 12.30 15.30 -1.63
CA ASN A 195 13.42 15.39 -0.69
C ASN A 195 13.03 16.25 0.53
N PRO A 196 12.22 15.69 1.47
CA PRO A 196 11.89 16.37 2.71
C PRO A 196 13.11 16.45 3.64
N SER A 197 13.26 17.55 4.39
CA SER A 197 14.32 17.68 5.38
C SER A 197 14.01 16.91 6.66
N PHE A 198 15.01 16.22 7.20
CA PHE A 198 14.96 15.55 8.52
C PHE A 198 16.09 16.04 9.44
N ASP A 199 16.74 17.16 9.08
CA ASP A 199 17.91 17.68 9.77
C ASP A 199 17.54 18.81 10.74
N GLU A 200 16.40 19.47 10.51
CA GLU A 200 15.92 20.58 11.33
C GLU A 200 15.16 20.10 12.56
N VAL A 201 15.13 20.92 13.63
CA VAL A 201 14.34 20.66 14.84
C VAL A 201 12.85 20.56 14.46
N PRO A 202 12.10 19.58 14.97
CA PRO A 202 12.46 18.64 16.05
C PRO A 202 13.04 17.29 15.59
N TRP A 203 13.26 17.05 14.31
CA TRP A 203 13.68 15.76 13.76
C TRP A 203 14.89 15.12 14.47
N PRO A 204 15.97 15.86 14.85
CA PRO A 204 17.08 15.26 15.58
C PRO A 204 16.70 14.66 16.94
N THR A 205 15.61 15.14 17.56
CA THR A 205 15.15 14.70 18.89
C THR A 205 14.10 13.59 18.84
N LEU A 206 13.53 13.32 17.66
CA LEU A 206 12.55 12.26 17.45
C LEU A 206 13.23 10.89 17.33
N SER A 207 12.49 9.84 17.65
CA SER A 207 13.00 8.47 17.54
C SER A 207 13.43 8.11 16.11
N PRO A 208 14.43 7.25 15.95
CA PRO A 208 14.82 6.73 14.62
C PRO A 208 13.67 6.06 13.90
N GLU A 209 12.81 5.36 14.65
CA GLU A 209 11.63 4.67 14.13
C GLU A 209 10.58 5.64 13.59
N ALA A 210 10.37 6.80 14.23
CA ALA A 210 9.48 7.85 13.72
C ALA A 210 9.98 8.40 12.38
N LYS A 211 11.29 8.66 12.27
CA LYS A 211 11.91 9.11 11.03
C LYS A 211 11.80 8.07 9.92
N ASP A 212 12.09 6.80 10.23
CA ASP A 212 11.99 5.70 9.27
C ASP A 212 10.55 5.55 8.77
N PHE A 213 9.56 5.59 9.67
CA PHE A 213 8.15 5.56 9.33
C PHE A 213 7.77 6.62 8.29
N VAL A 214 8.08 7.90 8.57
CA VAL A 214 7.75 9.00 7.66
C VAL A 214 8.48 8.87 6.33
N LYS A 215 9.77 8.49 6.33
CA LYS A 215 10.55 8.26 5.10
C LYS A 215 9.93 7.18 4.23
N ARG A 216 9.43 6.10 4.82
CA ARG A 216 8.79 5.01 4.06
C ARG A 216 7.43 5.41 3.48
N LEU A 217 6.67 6.29 4.16
CA LEU A 217 5.42 6.84 3.61
C LEU A 217 5.70 7.87 2.51
N LEU A 218 6.76 8.67 2.62
CA LEU A 218 7.18 9.68 1.64
C LEU A 218 8.20 9.15 0.62
N ASN A 219 8.24 7.84 0.38
CA ASN A 219 9.08 7.30 -0.67
C ASN A 219 8.57 7.75 -2.03
N LYS A 220 9.44 8.35 -2.84
CA LYS A 220 9.10 8.87 -4.17
C LYS A 220 8.58 7.78 -5.12
N ASP A 221 9.20 6.60 -5.08
CA ASP A 221 8.74 5.45 -5.88
C ASP A 221 7.54 4.80 -5.18
N PRO A 222 6.33 4.87 -5.76
CA PRO A 222 5.13 4.30 -5.14
C PRO A 222 5.23 2.78 -4.92
N ARG A 223 6.08 2.07 -5.67
CA ARG A 223 6.32 0.63 -5.48
C ARG A 223 7.12 0.33 -4.22
N LYS A 224 7.97 1.29 -3.77
CA LYS A 224 8.79 1.22 -2.56
C LYS A 224 8.06 1.74 -1.32
N ARG A 225 6.96 2.48 -1.52
CA ARG A 225 6.14 3.06 -0.45
C ARG A 225 5.36 1.96 0.26
N LEU A 226 5.19 2.06 1.59
CA LEU A 226 4.34 1.16 2.36
C LEU A 226 2.88 1.27 1.91
N THR A 227 2.11 0.19 2.08
CA THR A 227 0.65 0.28 2.09
C THR A 227 0.16 0.78 3.44
N ALA A 228 -1.10 1.20 3.55
CA ALA A 228 -1.67 1.62 4.82
C ALA A 228 -1.68 0.47 5.86
N ALA A 229 -1.95 -0.76 5.43
CA ALA A 229 -1.89 -1.94 6.28
C ALA A 229 -0.45 -2.27 6.74
N GLN A 230 0.54 -2.15 5.86
CA GLN A 230 1.95 -2.30 6.23
C GLN A 230 2.41 -1.22 7.21
N ALA A 231 1.96 0.02 7.02
CA ALA A 231 2.27 1.12 7.92
C ALA A 231 1.76 0.86 9.35
N LEU A 232 0.60 0.22 9.52
CA LEU A 232 0.09 -0.24 10.82
C LEU A 232 0.99 -1.29 11.48
N CYS A 233 1.75 -2.05 10.70
CA CYS A 233 2.73 -3.05 11.19
C CYS A 233 4.11 -2.45 11.47
N HIS A 234 4.34 -1.18 11.17
CA HIS A 234 5.65 -0.54 11.35
C HIS A 234 6.07 -0.53 12.83
N PRO A 235 7.35 -0.76 13.19
CA PRO A 235 7.80 -0.77 14.59
C PRO A 235 7.39 0.48 15.38
N TRP A 236 7.46 1.65 14.77
CA TRP A 236 7.02 2.90 15.41
C TRP A 236 5.55 2.90 15.81
N ILE A 237 4.67 2.29 15.02
CA ILE A 237 3.23 2.14 15.33
C ILE A 237 3.00 1.02 16.34
N ARG A 238 3.59 -0.15 16.10
CA ARG A 238 3.37 -1.38 16.85
C ARG A 238 3.85 -1.30 18.29
N ASN A 239 4.97 -0.64 18.55
CA ASN A 239 5.60 -0.57 19.87
C ASN A 239 4.90 0.42 20.83
N SER A 240 3.68 0.86 20.52
CA SER A 240 2.88 1.79 21.32
C SER A 240 2.26 1.17 22.58
N GLY A 241 2.38 -0.13 22.78
CA GLY A 241 1.68 -0.86 23.84
C GLY A 241 0.17 -1.04 23.61
N SER A 242 -0.37 -0.50 22.53
CA SER A 242 -1.76 -0.68 22.12
C SER A 242 -1.87 -1.81 21.10
N GLU A 243 -2.89 -2.66 21.25
CA GLU A 243 -3.20 -3.70 20.27
C GLU A 243 -3.72 -3.03 18.97
N VAL A 244 -2.90 -3.00 17.94
CA VAL A 244 -3.26 -2.45 16.63
C VAL A 244 -3.79 -3.59 15.76
N LYS A 245 -5.08 -3.54 15.43
CA LYS A 245 -5.69 -4.49 14.48
C LYS A 245 -5.28 -4.12 13.06
N VAL A 246 -4.59 -5.04 12.40
CA VAL A 246 -4.16 -4.87 11.01
C VAL A 246 -5.27 -5.38 10.10
N PRO A 247 -5.79 -4.58 9.15
CA PRO A 247 -6.78 -5.06 8.19
C PRO A 247 -6.14 -5.93 7.10
N LEU A 248 -6.97 -6.71 6.41
CA LEU A 248 -6.53 -7.47 5.24
C LEU A 248 -6.06 -6.51 4.14
N ASP A 249 -4.89 -6.79 3.57
CA ASP A 249 -4.28 -5.97 2.52
C ASP A 249 -4.47 -6.63 1.14
N ILE A 250 -5.25 -5.98 0.31
CA ILE A 250 -5.53 -6.47 -1.06
C ILE A 250 -4.28 -6.45 -1.95
N SER A 251 -3.28 -5.62 -1.64
CA SER A 251 -2.03 -5.55 -2.41
C SER A 251 -1.21 -6.84 -2.33
N MET A 252 -1.26 -7.53 -1.20
CA MET A 252 -0.66 -8.83 -0.99
C MET A 252 -1.20 -9.88 -2.00
N LEU A 253 -2.50 -9.86 -2.27
CA LEU A 253 -3.10 -10.78 -3.24
C LEU A 253 -2.62 -10.52 -4.67
N ARG A 254 -2.29 -9.27 -5.02
CA ARG A 254 -1.66 -8.94 -6.32
C ARG A 254 -0.28 -9.55 -6.45
N LEU A 255 0.52 -9.49 -5.37
CA LEU A 255 1.85 -10.11 -5.34
C LEU A 255 1.76 -11.63 -5.48
N MET A 256 0.81 -12.28 -4.77
CA MET A 256 0.54 -13.71 -4.92
C MET A 256 0.17 -14.07 -6.35
N LYS A 257 -0.69 -13.30 -7.02
CA LYS A 257 -1.03 -13.48 -8.44
C LYS A 257 0.21 -13.42 -9.34
N ALA A 258 1.08 -12.44 -9.11
CA ALA A 258 2.34 -12.29 -9.86
C ALA A 258 3.29 -13.46 -9.59
N TYR A 259 3.43 -13.90 -8.33
CA TYR A 259 4.22 -15.07 -7.95
C TYR A 259 3.74 -16.33 -8.66
N MET A 260 2.43 -16.59 -8.69
CA MET A 260 1.87 -17.78 -9.35
C MET A 260 2.25 -17.88 -10.83
N ARG A 261 2.35 -16.75 -11.52
CA ARG A 261 2.74 -16.65 -12.93
C ARG A 261 4.25 -16.65 -13.17
N SER A 262 5.05 -16.60 -12.10
CA SER A 262 6.50 -16.56 -12.20
C SER A 262 7.09 -17.92 -12.57
N SER A 263 8.29 -17.92 -13.16
CA SER A 263 9.05 -19.14 -13.43
C SER A 263 9.40 -19.88 -12.14
N ALA A 264 9.67 -21.20 -12.24
CA ALA A 264 10.11 -22.02 -11.12
C ALA A 264 11.37 -21.44 -10.46
N LEU A 265 12.32 -20.97 -11.26
CA LEU A 265 13.56 -20.36 -10.79
C LEU A 265 13.30 -19.09 -9.96
N ARG A 266 12.43 -18.20 -10.43
CA ARG A 266 12.08 -17.00 -9.66
C ARG A 266 11.36 -17.34 -8.36
N LYS A 267 10.48 -18.35 -8.37
CA LYS A 267 9.82 -18.82 -7.15
C LYS A 267 10.82 -19.36 -6.13
N ALA A 268 11.81 -20.13 -6.56
CA ALA A 268 12.87 -20.61 -5.70
C ALA A 268 13.72 -19.46 -5.14
N ALA A 269 14.10 -18.49 -5.97
CA ALA A 269 14.83 -17.29 -5.54
C ALA A 269 14.05 -16.48 -4.49
N LEU A 270 12.73 -16.29 -4.68
CA LEU A 270 11.87 -15.61 -3.71
C LEU A 270 11.72 -16.38 -2.39
N ARG A 271 11.67 -17.72 -2.45
CA ARG A 271 11.69 -18.56 -1.24
C ARG A 271 13.02 -18.45 -0.50
N ALA A 272 14.15 -18.47 -1.20
CA ALA A 272 15.46 -18.25 -0.60
C ALA A 272 15.53 -16.89 0.09
N LEU A 273 15.05 -15.84 -0.58
CA LEU A 273 15.01 -14.48 -0.02
C LEU A 273 14.13 -14.41 1.22
N SER A 274 12.95 -15.03 1.21
CA SER A 274 12.04 -14.99 2.37
C SER A 274 12.65 -15.64 3.63
N LYS A 275 13.55 -16.61 3.47
CA LYS A 275 14.27 -17.26 4.58
C LYS A 275 15.31 -16.35 5.25
N THR A 276 15.76 -15.31 4.59
CA THR A 276 16.76 -14.38 5.14
C THR A 276 16.15 -13.27 5.99
N LEU A 277 14.82 -13.08 5.91
CA LEU A 277 14.12 -12.02 6.61
C LEU A 277 14.06 -12.26 8.11
N THR A 278 14.19 -11.19 8.87
CA THR A 278 14.06 -11.21 10.33
C THR A 278 12.59 -11.38 10.77
N VAL A 279 12.37 -11.73 12.04
CA VAL A 279 11.04 -11.86 12.64
C VAL A 279 10.25 -10.56 12.50
N ASP A 280 10.90 -9.39 12.67
CA ASP A 280 10.27 -8.10 12.54
C ASP A 280 9.86 -7.79 11.10
N GLU A 281 10.68 -8.14 10.12
CA GLU A 281 10.38 -7.96 8.70
C GLU A 281 9.26 -8.91 8.22
N LEU A 282 9.13 -10.08 8.85
CA LEU A 282 8.06 -11.04 8.60
C LEU A 282 6.75 -10.72 9.34
N PHE A 283 6.75 -9.76 10.30
CA PHE A 283 5.59 -9.48 11.13
C PHE A 283 4.32 -9.20 10.32
N TYR A 284 4.40 -8.28 9.36
CA TYR A 284 3.27 -7.96 8.48
C TYR A 284 2.76 -9.21 7.74
N LEU A 285 3.66 -10.02 7.17
CA LEU A 285 3.28 -11.23 6.44
C LEU A 285 2.62 -12.26 7.36
N LYS A 286 3.06 -12.37 8.60
CA LYS A 286 2.46 -13.24 9.62
C LYS A 286 1.04 -12.80 9.97
N GLU A 287 0.83 -11.49 10.16
CA GLU A 287 -0.50 -10.93 10.41
C GLU A 287 -1.44 -11.21 9.23
N GLN A 288 -0.99 -10.95 7.99
CA GLN A 288 -1.79 -11.20 6.81
C GLN A 288 -2.13 -12.69 6.62
N PHE A 289 -1.17 -13.58 6.87
CA PHE A 289 -1.41 -15.03 6.82
C PHE A 289 -2.44 -15.48 7.85
N SER A 290 -2.37 -14.94 9.07
CA SER A 290 -3.34 -15.22 10.14
C SER A 290 -4.75 -14.78 9.76
N LEU A 291 -4.91 -13.62 9.10
CA LEU A 291 -6.20 -13.12 8.62
C LEU A 291 -6.83 -14.00 7.54
N LEU A 292 -6.03 -14.79 6.83
CA LEU A 292 -6.52 -15.78 5.86
C LEU A 292 -6.99 -17.09 6.52
N GLU A 293 -6.92 -17.20 7.86
CA GLU A 293 -7.39 -18.34 8.66
C GLU A 293 -6.88 -19.69 8.11
N PRO A 294 -5.54 -19.97 8.19
CA PRO A 294 -4.96 -21.19 7.68
C PRO A 294 -5.62 -22.44 8.33
N ASN A 295 -5.70 -23.52 7.59
CA ASN A 295 -6.27 -24.78 8.06
C ASN A 295 -5.41 -25.42 9.17
N LYS A 296 -5.86 -26.57 9.69
CA LYS A 296 -5.16 -27.33 10.77
C LYS A 296 -3.72 -27.73 10.39
N ASN A 297 -3.43 -27.82 9.10
CA ASN A 297 -2.08 -28.17 8.60
C ASN A 297 -1.22 -26.93 8.34
N GLY A 298 -1.64 -25.73 8.79
CA GLY A 298 -0.90 -24.51 8.61
C GLY A 298 -0.84 -24.00 7.16
N SER A 299 -1.82 -24.36 6.31
CA SER A 299 -1.85 -23.95 4.91
C SER A 299 -3.13 -23.20 4.54
N ILE A 300 -3.04 -22.29 3.58
CA ILE A 300 -4.17 -21.55 2.99
C ILE A 300 -4.50 -22.07 1.59
N SER A 301 -5.75 -21.94 1.22
CA SER A 301 -6.28 -22.28 -0.10
C SER A 301 -7.09 -21.11 -0.70
N MET A 302 -7.63 -21.27 -1.89
CA MET A 302 -8.54 -20.27 -2.49
C MET A 302 -9.78 -20.04 -1.62
N GLU A 303 -10.29 -21.08 -0.95
CA GLU A 303 -11.43 -20.98 -0.05
C GLU A 303 -11.14 -20.09 1.14
N ASN A 304 -9.93 -20.17 1.71
CA ASN A 304 -9.49 -19.30 2.80
C ASN A 304 -9.44 -17.83 2.35
N ILE A 305 -8.88 -17.56 1.16
CA ILE A 305 -8.82 -16.22 0.57
C ILE A 305 -10.24 -15.68 0.32
N LYS A 306 -11.13 -16.51 -0.25
CA LYS A 306 -12.52 -16.14 -0.47
C LYS A 306 -13.23 -15.83 0.84
N ALA A 307 -13.10 -16.68 1.86
CA ALA A 307 -13.72 -16.48 3.16
C ALA A 307 -13.22 -15.18 3.83
N ALA A 308 -11.90 -14.91 3.79
CA ALA A 308 -11.33 -13.67 4.33
C ALA A 308 -11.85 -12.42 3.59
N LEU A 309 -11.90 -12.44 2.25
CA LEU A 309 -12.47 -11.33 1.48
C LEU A 309 -13.95 -11.12 1.80
N MET A 310 -14.75 -12.19 1.87
CA MET A 310 -16.17 -12.09 2.23
C MET A 310 -16.40 -11.58 3.65
N LYS A 311 -15.51 -11.91 4.59
CA LYS A 311 -15.58 -11.45 5.98
C LYS A 311 -15.29 -9.96 6.12
N HIS A 312 -14.33 -9.43 5.36
CA HIS A 312 -13.83 -8.07 5.47
C HIS A 312 -14.38 -7.10 4.42
N ALA A 313 -15.05 -7.62 3.39
CA ALA A 313 -15.67 -6.81 2.36
C ALA A 313 -17.02 -6.26 2.80
N THR A 314 -17.33 -5.02 2.42
CA THR A 314 -18.69 -4.47 2.51
C THR A 314 -19.62 -5.16 1.50
N ASP A 315 -20.92 -5.02 1.69
CA ASP A 315 -21.89 -5.66 0.79
C ASP A 315 -21.73 -5.17 -0.66
N ALA A 316 -21.46 -3.89 -0.84
CA ALA A 316 -21.18 -3.32 -2.16
C ALA A 316 -19.93 -3.92 -2.83
N MET A 317 -18.87 -4.21 -2.06
CA MET A 317 -17.69 -4.91 -2.58
C MET A 317 -17.98 -6.37 -2.90
N LYS A 318 -18.75 -7.06 -2.06
CA LYS A 318 -19.15 -8.46 -2.29
C LYS A 318 -19.87 -8.62 -3.62
N GLU A 319 -20.82 -7.72 -3.89
CA GLU A 319 -21.63 -7.75 -5.11
C GLU A 319 -20.85 -7.38 -6.37
N SER A 320 -19.97 -6.37 -6.28
CA SER A 320 -19.36 -5.75 -7.47
C SER A 320 -17.94 -6.22 -7.79
N ARG A 321 -17.15 -6.70 -6.81
CA ARG A 321 -15.69 -6.82 -6.97
C ARG A 321 -15.07 -8.13 -6.51
N VAL A 322 -15.62 -8.78 -5.49
CA VAL A 322 -15.02 -10.01 -4.95
C VAL A 322 -14.94 -11.09 -6.01
N HIS A 323 -15.95 -11.21 -6.86
CA HIS A 323 -15.95 -12.20 -7.95
C HIS A 323 -14.79 -11.95 -8.94
N ASP A 324 -14.65 -10.73 -9.44
CA ASP A 324 -13.57 -10.37 -10.39
C ASP A 324 -12.18 -10.58 -9.77
N PHE A 325 -12.06 -10.27 -8.48
CA PHE A 325 -10.84 -10.46 -7.75
C PHE A 325 -10.45 -11.94 -7.65
N LEU A 326 -11.40 -12.79 -7.24
CA LEU A 326 -11.20 -14.25 -7.14
C LEU A 326 -10.93 -14.88 -8.52
N ALA A 327 -11.64 -14.44 -9.57
CA ALA A 327 -11.36 -14.89 -10.93
C ALA A 327 -9.91 -14.58 -11.35
N SER A 328 -9.36 -13.44 -10.90
CA SER A 328 -7.97 -13.09 -11.18
C SER A 328 -6.94 -13.99 -10.49
N LEU A 329 -7.36 -14.71 -9.44
CA LEU A 329 -6.54 -15.66 -8.66
C LEU A 329 -6.77 -17.13 -9.05
N SER A 330 -7.43 -17.41 -10.16
CA SER A 330 -7.80 -18.77 -10.60
C SER A 330 -6.64 -19.79 -10.59
N ALA A 331 -5.39 -19.33 -10.77
CA ALA A 331 -4.19 -20.16 -10.67
C ALA A 331 -3.95 -20.78 -9.27
N LEU A 332 -4.63 -20.28 -8.24
CA LEU A 332 -4.60 -20.82 -6.86
C LEU A 332 -5.67 -21.88 -6.62
N GLN A 333 -6.62 -22.09 -7.53
CA GLN A 333 -7.81 -22.93 -7.33
C GLN A 333 -7.52 -24.33 -6.81
N TYR A 334 -6.39 -24.91 -7.23
CA TYR A 334 -5.99 -26.28 -6.86
C TYR A 334 -4.72 -26.35 -6.02
N ARG A 335 -4.24 -25.21 -5.52
CA ARG A 335 -3.01 -25.13 -4.71
C ARG A 335 -3.31 -24.76 -3.28
N ARG A 336 -2.45 -25.28 -2.41
CA ARG A 336 -2.33 -24.86 -1.01
C ARG A 336 -0.97 -24.22 -0.82
N MET A 337 -0.90 -23.18 0.00
CA MET A 337 0.34 -22.52 0.39
C MET A 337 0.51 -22.63 1.90
N ASP A 338 1.66 -23.10 2.34
CA ASP A 338 2.11 -22.95 3.70
C ASP A 338 2.64 -21.52 3.95
N PHE A 339 3.04 -21.24 5.18
CA PHE A 339 3.54 -19.90 5.52
C PHE A 339 4.82 -19.52 4.77
N GLU A 340 5.74 -20.46 4.52
CA GLU A 340 6.98 -20.21 3.79
C GLU A 340 6.70 -19.83 2.34
N GLU A 341 5.85 -20.58 1.64
CA GLU A 341 5.45 -20.25 0.27
C GLU A 341 4.66 -18.97 0.20
N PHE A 342 3.79 -18.71 1.19
CA PHE A 342 3.06 -17.44 1.30
C PHE A 342 4.01 -16.25 1.45
N CYS A 343 5.02 -16.32 2.31
CA CYS A 343 6.02 -15.28 2.44
C CYS A 343 6.70 -14.99 1.10
N ALA A 344 7.16 -16.02 0.40
CA ALA A 344 7.77 -15.89 -0.93
C ALA A 344 6.81 -15.25 -1.96
N ALA A 345 5.50 -15.57 -1.86
CA ALA A 345 4.48 -15.06 -2.77
C ALA A 345 4.03 -13.63 -2.48
N ALA A 346 4.08 -13.19 -1.22
CA ALA A 346 3.56 -11.92 -0.76
C ALA A 346 4.65 -10.86 -0.48
N ILE A 347 5.92 -11.23 -0.64
CA ILE A 347 7.07 -10.32 -0.46
C ILE A 347 7.11 -9.27 -1.57
N ASN A 348 7.31 -8.00 -1.21
CA ASN A 348 7.50 -6.92 -2.16
C ASN A 348 8.99 -6.57 -2.28
N ILE A 349 9.61 -6.99 -3.38
CA ILE A 349 11.04 -6.79 -3.64
C ILE A 349 11.42 -5.31 -3.66
N TYR A 350 10.57 -4.46 -4.24
CA TYR A 350 10.84 -3.01 -4.30
C TYR A 350 10.88 -2.37 -2.91
N GLN A 351 10.01 -2.81 -2.00
CA GLN A 351 10.01 -2.32 -0.62
C GLN A 351 11.21 -2.83 0.16
N LEU A 352 11.62 -4.09 -0.03
CA LEU A 352 12.85 -4.63 0.57
C LEU A 352 14.09 -3.91 0.06
N GLU A 353 14.16 -3.61 -1.25
CA GLU A 353 15.26 -2.84 -1.85
C GLU A 353 15.41 -1.42 -1.25
N ALA A 354 14.35 -0.89 -0.65
CA ALA A 354 14.40 0.38 0.05
C ALA A 354 14.99 0.29 1.47
N LEU A 355 15.26 -0.92 1.97
CA LEU A 355 15.85 -1.13 3.29
C LEU A 355 17.39 -1.11 3.23
N ASP A 356 18.03 -0.60 4.27
CA ASP A 356 19.50 -0.58 4.39
C ASP A 356 20.11 -2.00 4.34
N ARG A 357 19.36 -3.02 4.78
CA ARG A 357 19.76 -4.43 4.79
C ARG A 357 19.51 -5.19 3.50
N TRP A 358 18.97 -4.53 2.47
CA TRP A 358 18.62 -5.19 1.22
C TRP A 358 19.75 -6.02 0.62
N GLU A 359 20.95 -5.41 0.50
CA GLU A 359 22.09 -6.10 -0.10
C GLU A 359 22.50 -7.35 0.69
N GLN A 360 22.44 -7.29 2.03
CA GLN A 360 22.71 -8.43 2.90
C GLN A 360 21.72 -9.57 2.66
N HIS A 361 20.41 -9.27 2.62
CA HIS A 361 19.37 -10.27 2.34
C HIS A 361 19.55 -10.88 0.97
N ALA A 362 19.79 -10.07 -0.05
CA ALA A 362 19.99 -10.55 -1.41
C ALA A 362 21.24 -11.45 -1.53
N ARG A 363 22.34 -11.10 -0.85
CA ARG A 363 23.57 -11.92 -0.80
C ARG A 363 23.35 -13.23 -0.07
N CYS A 364 22.76 -13.22 1.13
CA CYS A 364 22.45 -14.44 1.86
C CYS A 364 21.52 -15.36 1.05
N ALA A 365 20.51 -14.79 0.37
CA ALA A 365 19.63 -15.57 -0.50
C ALA A 365 20.39 -16.18 -1.71
N TYR A 366 21.31 -15.42 -2.28
CA TYR A 366 22.18 -15.89 -3.39
C TYR A 366 23.09 -17.05 -2.96
N GLU A 367 23.71 -16.94 -1.78
CA GLU A 367 24.61 -17.94 -1.21
C GLU A 367 23.91 -19.28 -0.86
N LEU A 368 22.58 -19.28 -0.72
CA LEU A 368 21.83 -20.53 -0.57
C LEU A 368 21.86 -21.40 -1.84
N PHE A 369 22.08 -20.79 -3.01
CA PHE A 369 22.21 -21.52 -4.28
C PHE A 369 23.66 -21.76 -4.67
N GLU A 370 24.55 -20.81 -4.38
CA GLU A 370 25.95 -20.86 -4.74
C GLU A 370 26.71 -21.60 -3.65
N LYS A 371 26.92 -22.91 -3.84
CA LYS A 371 27.53 -23.82 -2.84
C LYS A 371 29.03 -24.06 -3.04
N ASP A 372 29.51 -23.83 -4.25
CA ASP A 372 30.88 -24.19 -4.64
C ASP A 372 31.90 -23.06 -4.40
N GLY A 373 31.48 -21.87 -3.96
CA GLY A 373 32.34 -20.70 -3.70
C GLY A 373 32.96 -20.08 -4.96
N ASN A 374 32.42 -20.38 -6.14
CA ASN A 374 32.94 -19.90 -7.42
C ASN A 374 32.37 -18.52 -7.87
N ARG A 375 31.54 -17.91 -7.02
CA ARG A 375 30.88 -16.60 -7.21
C ARG A 375 29.86 -16.55 -8.37
N ALA A 376 29.42 -17.71 -8.85
CA ALA A 376 28.33 -17.79 -9.82
C ALA A 376 27.52 -19.06 -9.56
N ILE A 377 26.18 -18.96 -9.56
CA ILE A 377 25.32 -20.13 -9.43
C ILE A 377 25.42 -20.93 -10.74
N MET A 378 25.80 -22.17 -10.63
CA MET A 378 25.89 -23.08 -11.75
C MET A 378 24.54 -23.79 -11.98
N ILE A 379 24.34 -24.30 -13.20
CA ILE A 379 23.08 -24.91 -13.58
C ILE A 379 22.73 -26.14 -12.77
N GLU A 380 23.77 -26.90 -12.34
CA GLU A 380 23.65 -28.08 -11.53
C GLU A 380 23.18 -27.77 -10.12
N GLU A 381 23.66 -26.67 -9.54
CA GLU A 381 23.24 -26.16 -8.24
C GLU A 381 21.77 -25.73 -8.29
N LEU A 382 21.37 -25.02 -9.37
CA LEU A 382 19.97 -24.63 -9.61
C LEU A 382 19.06 -25.86 -9.74
N ALA A 383 19.49 -26.89 -10.45
CA ALA A 383 18.73 -28.13 -10.62
C ALA A 383 18.48 -28.83 -9.27
N SER A 384 19.51 -28.87 -8.43
CA SER A 384 19.44 -29.44 -7.08
C SER A 384 18.44 -28.72 -6.20
N GLU A 385 18.49 -27.39 -6.16
CA GLU A 385 17.58 -26.56 -5.35
C GLU A 385 16.11 -26.55 -5.87
N LEU A 386 15.92 -26.71 -7.16
CA LEU A 386 14.59 -26.85 -7.76
C LEU A 386 13.99 -28.25 -7.53
N GLY A 387 14.76 -29.21 -6.94
CA GLY A 387 14.32 -30.57 -6.74
C GLY A 387 14.08 -31.29 -8.07
N LEU A 388 14.78 -30.91 -9.14
CA LEU A 388 14.65 -31.54 -10.43
C LEU A 388 15.31 -32.94 -10.36
N SER A 389 14.51 -33.97 -10.64
CA SER A 389 15.03 -35.30 -10.81
C SER A 389 16.05 -35.36 -11.95
N PRO A 390 17.11 -36.19 -11.86
CA PRO A 390 18.04 -36.39 -12.97
C PRO A 390 17.39 -36.80 -14.29
N SER A 391 16.15 -37.26 -14.25
CA SER A 391 15.35 -37.61 -15.43
C SER A 391 14.68 -36.41 -16.12
N VAL A 392 14.60 -35.24 -15.47
CA VAL A 392 14.06 -34.02 -16.08
C VAL A 392 15.19 -33.25 -16.74
N PRO A 393 15.13 -33.01 -18.05
CA PRO A 393 16.16 -32.24 -18.72
C PRO A 393 16.20 -30.82 -18.16
N VAL A 394 17.21 -30.48 -17.37
CA VAL A 394 17.42 -29.14 -16.80
C VAL A 394 17.37 -28.07 -17.87
N HIS A 395 17.89 -28.41 -19.05
CA HIS A 395 17.84 -27.56 -20.25
C HIS A 395 16.40 -27.20 -20.71
N ALA A 396 15.42 -28.07 -20.51
CA ALA A 396 14.04 -27.78 -20.89
C ALA A 396 13.37 -26.79 -19.92
N VAL A 397 13.72 -26.86 -18.63
CA VAL A 397 13.15 -25.99 -17.59
C VAL A 397 13.84 -24.62 -17.54
N LEU A 398 15.14 -24.59 -17.85
CA LEU A 398 15.98 -23.41 -17.77
C LEU A 398 16.46 -22.91 -19.17
N HIS A 399 15.84 -23.41 -20.25
CA HIS A 399 16.24 -23.15 -21.63
C HIS A 399 16.41 -21.65 -21.97
N ASP A 400 15.50 -20.81 -21.54
CA ASP A 400 15.57 -19.36 -21.73
C ASP A 400 16.74 -18.72 -20.96
N TRP A 401 17.16 -19.36 -19.85
CA TRP A 401 18.25 -18.90 -19.00
C TRP A 401 19.62 -19.27 -19.54
N ILE A 402 19.77 -20.53 -19.94
CA ILE A 402 21.01 -21.10 -20.47
C ILE A 402 21.45 -20.39 -21.76
N ARG A 403 20.49 -20.04 -22.63
CA ARG A 403 20.77 -19.31 -23.88
C ARG A 403 21.37 -17.92 -23.71
N HIS A 404 21.20 -17.30 -22.53
CA HIS A 404 21.57 -15.89 -22.33
C HIS A 404 22.61 -15.66 -21.25
N THR A 405 23.07 -16.70 -20.55
CA THR A 405 23.93 -16.56 -19.37
C THR A 405 25.15 -17.50 -19.38
N ASP A 406 25.39 -18.23 -20.47
CA ASP A 406 26.44 -19.26 -20.53
C ASP A 406 26.37 -20.28 -19.40
N GLY A 407 25.16 -20.53 -18.86
CA GLY A 407 24.92 -21.47 -17.76
C GLY A 407 25.28 -20.94 -16.36
N LYS A 408 25.61 -19.66 -16.23
CA LYS A 408 26.01 -19.02 -14.97
C LYS A 408 25.07 -17.90 -14.57
N LEU A 409 24.64 -17.88 -13.30
CA LEU A 409 23.84 -16.80 -12.72
C LEU A 409 24.72 -15.95 -11.80
N SER A 410 25.07 -14.75 -12.23
CA SER A 410 25.76 -13.77 -11.39
C SER A 410 24.82 -13.18 -10.32
N PHE A 411 25.40 -12.61 -9.26
CA PHE A 411 24.62 -11.89 -8.23
C PHE A 411 23.70 -10.81 -8.84
N LEU A 412 24.19 -10.02 -9.78
CA LEU A 412 23.36 -9.01 -10.47
C LEU A 412 22.21 -9.66 -11.27
N GLY A 413 22.48 -10.79 -11.91
CA GLY A 413 21.47 -11.58 -12.61
C GLY A 413 20.40 -12.11 -11.64
N PHE A 414 20.81 -12.56 -10.45
CA PHE A 414 19.91 -13.01 -9.40
C PHE A 414 19.00 -11.87 -8.88
N VAL A 415 19.56 -10.69 -8.61
CA VAL A 415 18.76 -9.50 -8.23
C VAL A 415 17.73 -9.13 -9.30
N LYS A 416 18.12 -9.13 -10.58
CA LYS A 416 17.20 -8.90 -11.70
C LYS A 416 16.12 -9.98 -11.79
N LEU A 417 16.45 -11.25 -11.52
CA LEU A 417 15.49 -12.34 -11.45
C LEU A 417 14.44 -12.10 -10.35
N LEU A 418 14.87 -11.65 -9.16
CA LEU A 418 13.96 -11.30 -8.05
C LEU A 418 12.95 -10.23 -8.49
N HIS A 419 13.36 -9.22 -9.25
CA HIS A 419 12.46 -8.21 -9.81
C HIS A 419 11.54 -8.71 -10.93
N GLY A 420 11.76 -9.91 -11.45
CA GLY A 420 10.95 -10.49 -12.53
C GLY A 420 11.29 -9.96 -13.91
N VAL A 421 12.48 -9.40 -14.09
CA VAL A 421 12.98 -9.02 -15.43
C VAL A 421 13.31 -10.29 -16.20
N SER A 422 12.70 -10.47 -17.39
CA SER A 422 12.94 -11.68 -18.20
C SER A 422 14.37 -11.68 -18.73
N SER A 423 14.95 -12.88 -18.91
CA SER A 423 16.28 -13.08 -19.49
C SER A 423 16.46 -12.39 -20.86
N ARG A 424 15.39 -12.21 -21.65
CA ARG A 424 15.40 -11.44 -22.91
C ARG A 424 15.75 -9.98 -22.73
N ALA A 425 15.30 -9.33 -21.64
CA ALA A 425 15.63 -7.92 -21.35
C ALA A 425 17.08 -7.76 -20.88
N LEU A 426 17.71 -8.82 -20.38
CA LEU A 426 19.10 -8.83 -19.93
C LEU A 426 20.11 -8.85 -21.09
N ALA A 427 19.81 -9.58 -22.17
CA ALA A 427 20.65 -9.69 -23.34
C ALA A 427 20.73 -8.35 -24.13
N ASN A 428 19.64 -7.58 -24.19
CA ASN A 428 19.59 -6.33 -24.94
C ASN A 428 20.37 -5.17 -24.30
N ASN A 429 20.64 -5.21 -22.99
CA ASN A 429 21.43 -4.16 -22.33
C ASN A 429 22.95 -4.34 -22.44
N ASN A 430 23.42 -5.57 -22.73
CA ASN A 430 24.85 -5.83 -22.93
C ASN A 430 25.33 -5.50 -24.37
N ASN A 431 24.41 -5.21 -25.29
CA ASN A 431 24.71 -4.91 -26.70
C ASN A 431 24.58 -3.41 -27.06
N LYS A 432 24.54 -2.49 -26.10
CA LYS A 432 24.73 -1.07 -26.42
C LYS A 432 26.22 -0.76 -26.41
N PRO A 433 26.83 -0.35 -27.55
CA PRO A 433 28.22 0.12 -27.58
C PRO A 433 28.33 1.38 -26.70
N GLN A 434 29.46 1.47 -26.04
CA GLN A 434 29.87 2.63 -25.22
C GLN A 434 30.02 3.88 -26.11
#